data_1f369592d7e523ad9e468a0982e1c19b
#
_entry.id   1f369592d7e523ad9e468a0982e1c19b
#
_cell.length_a   1.000
_cell.length_b   1.000
_cell.length_c   1.000
_cell.angle_alpha   90.00
_cell.angle_beta   90.00
_cell.angle_gamma   90.00
#
_symmetry.space_group_name_H-M   'P 1'
#
loop_
_entity.id
_entity.type
_entity.pdbx_description
1 polymer ?
#
loop_
_entity_poly.entity_id
_entity_poly.type
_entity_poly.pdbx_seq_one_letter_code
_entity_poly.pdbx_strand_id
1 'polypeptide(L)'
;NADVLCGLMPKARLESAVGEDFSLEDLAIDAPGGFRLIPGSVGIGRVGELDDAERRVLLNRLNDLHESNDVIMIDTSAGLGPSVTAFIDAADACLIVATPEPTSIADAYALIKVLVTRQHEDPDARVPTLALIVNQAVNEKEANTVHARISGVCDRFLGHGLPMIGYVRKDKKVVKAIKARTPYMIESPKSSASRDMAELAASLIDWLGIEGRATAAPKRR
;
A
#
# COMPACT_ATOMS: atom_id res chain seq x y z
N ASN A 1 6.84 -6.04 -7.72
CA ASN A 1 7.78 -5.19 -8.50
C ASN A 1 8.59 -4.22 -7.61
N ALA A 2 8.33 -4.16 -6.29
CA ALA A 2 9.07 -3.30 -5.37
C ALA A 2 10.56 -3.69 -5.29
N ASP A 3 10.87 -4.97 -5.39
CA ASP A 3 12.23 -5.51 -5.48
C ASP A 3 13.02 -4.89 -6.65
N VAL A 4 12.41 -4.83 -7.84
CA VAL A 4 13.01 -4.23 -9.03
C VAL A 4 13.25 -2.74 -8.84
N LEU A 5 12.29 -2.03 -8.24
CA LEU A 5 12.39 -0.59 -7.96
C LEU A 5 13.47 -0.26 -6.93
N CYS A 6 13.75 -1.19 -6.02
CA CYS A 6 14.80 -1.08 -5.02
C CYS A 6 16.16 -1.65 -5.49
N GLY A 7 16.25 -2.16 -6.71
CA GLY A 7 17.47 -2.77 -7.26
C GLY A 7 17.86 -4.09 -6.59
N LEU A 8 16.90 -4.78 -5.99
CA LEU A 8 17.12 -6.03 -5.26
C LEU A 8 16.98 -7.23 -6.19
N MET A 9 17.73 -8.29 -5.88
CA MET A 9 17.68 -9.59 -6.57
C MET A 9 17.35 -10.69 -5.53
N PRO A 10 16.06 -10.91 -5.22
CA PRO A 10 15.66 -11.90 -4.24
C PRO A 10 15.99 -13.32 -4.71
N LYS A 11 16.48 -14.17 -3.80
CA LYS A 11 16.74 -15.59 -4.05
C LYS A 11 15.48 -16.44 -3.93
N ALA A 12 14.54 -16.01 -3.10
CA ALA A 12 13.25 -16.64 -2.88
C ALA A 12 12.13 -15.60 -2.91
N ARG A 13 10.90 -16.03 -3.13
CA ARG A 13 9.72 -15.18 -3.28
C ARG A 13 8.55 -15.76 -2.50
N LEU A 14 7.51 -14.97 -2.30
CA LEU A 14 6.30 -15.37 -1.57
C LEU A 14 5.69 -16.70 -2.06
N GLU A 15 5.83 -17.00 -3.35
CA GLU A 15 5.40 -18.29 -3.94
C GLU A 15 6.11 -19.49 -3.32
N SER A 16 7.37 -19.33 -2.92
CA SER A 16 8.14 -20.40 -2.28
C SER A 16 7.63 -20.72 -0.87
N ALA A 17 6.92 -19.79 -0.24
CA ALA A 17 6.38 -19.96 1.11
C ALA A 17 5.06 -20.77 1.15
N VAL A 18 4.38 -20.91 0.02
CA VAL A 18 3.04 -21.53 -0.02
C VAL A 18 3.08 -23.08 0.10
N GLY A 19 4.24 -23.70 -0.01
CA GLY A 19 4.36 -25.17 0.02
C GLY A 19 5.40 -25.76 0.96
N GLU A 20 6.17 -24.93 1.65
CA GLU A 20 7.30 -25.35 2.48
C GLU A 20 7.22 -24.73 3.87
N ASP A 21 7.95 -25.30 4.84
CA ASP A 21 8.06 -24.80 6.23
C ASP A 21 8.93 -23.50 6.32
N PHE A 22 8.75 -22.58 5.38
CA PHE A 22 9.39 -21.27 5.44
C PHE A 22 8.55 -20.28 6.24
N SER A 23 9.19 -19.56 7.15
CA SER A 23 8.60 -18.36 7.73
C SER A 23 8.69 -17.21 6.74
N LEU A 24 7.71 -16.28 6.77
CA LEU A 24 7.80 -15.07 5.95
C LEU A 24 9.00 -14.19 6.36
N GLU A 25 9.44 -14.32 7.60
CA GLU A 25 10.64 -13.66 8.13
C GLU A 25 11.89 -14.07 7.35
N ASP A 26 12.02 -15.36 6.98
CA ASP A 26 13.17 -15.90 6.23
C ASP A 26 13.21 -15.40 4.78
N LEU A 27 12.07 -14.96 4.24
CA LEU A 27 11.96 -14.35 2.91
C LEU A 27 12.26 -12.85 2.92
N ALA A 28 12.25 -12.22 4.09
CA ALA A 28 12.43 -10.80 4.22
C ALA A 28 13.89 -10.41 3.94
N ILE A 29 14.09 -9.49 3.01
CA ILE A 29 15.40 -8.96 2.63
C ILE A 29 15.50 -7.50 3.00
N ASP A 30 16.69 -7.07 3.45
CA ASP A 30 16.94 -5.68 3.76
C ASP A 30 16.88 -4.83 2.49
N ALA A 31 16.07 -3.78 2.54
CA ALA A 31 15.88 -2.86 1.43
C ALA A 31 16.52 -1.50 1.71
N PRO A 32 16.94 -0.77 0.64
CA PRO A 32 17.45 0.59 0.79
C PRO A 32 16.42 1.50 1.48
N GLY A 33 16.84 2.18 2.55
CA GLY A 33 15.93 3.03 3.36
C GLY A 33 15.57 2.43 4.72
N GLY A 34 16.05 1.21 5.04
CA GLY A 34 15.94 0.63 6.37
C GLY A 34 14.63 -0.10 6.66
N PHE A 35 13.94 -0.55 5.63
CA PHE A 35 12.80 -1.45 5.75
C PHE A 35 13.15 -2.85 5.22
N ARG A 36 12.36 -3.84 5.59
CA ARG A 36 12.46 -5.20 5.05
C ARG A 36 11.41 -5.42 3.98
N LEU A 37 11.79 -6.07 2.90
CA LEU A 37 10.92 -6.38 1.78
C LEU A 37 10.75 -7.89 1.65
N ILE A 38 9.51 -8.36 1.65
CA ILE A 38 9.16 -9.71 1.22
C ILE A 38 8.79 -9.62 -0.25
N PRO A 39 9.58 -10.22 -1.15
CA PRO A 39 9.32 -10.12 -2.59
C PRO A 39 8.07 -10.91 -2.97
N GLY A 40 7.12 -10.22 -3.62
CA GLY A 40 5.94 -10.86 -4.19
C GLY A 40 6.24 -11.71 -5.42
N SER A 41 5.20 -12.32 -5.97
CA SER A 41 5.27 -13.15 -7.17
C SER A 41 5.64 -12.34 -8.41
N VAL A 42 6.46 -12.90 -9.30
CA VAL A 42 6.71 -12.35 -10.64
C VAL A 42 5.77 -13.01 -11.63
N GLY A 43 4.79 -12.26 -12.09
CA GLY A 43 3.82 -12.75 -13.08
C GLY A 43 2.46 -13.09 -12.48
N ILE A 44 1.50 -13.33 -13.34
CA ILE A 44 0.07 -13.55 -13.05
C ILE A 44 -0.20 -14.88 -12.29
N GLY A 45 0.84 -15.57 -11.88
CA GLY A 45 0.80 -16.92 -11.39
C GLY A 45 0.22 -17.10 -10.00
N ARG A 46 0.64 -17.65 -9.04
CA ARG A 46 0.18 -18.37 -7.87
C ARG A 46 -0.59 -17.60 -6.79
N VAL A 47 -0.27 -16.35 -6.47
CA VAL A 47 -0.99 -15.65 -5.37
C VAL A 47 -2.43 -15.30 -5.77
N GLY A 48 -2.69 -15.07 -7.07
CA GLY A 48 -4.03 -14.89 -7.61
C GLY A 48 -4.82 -16.21 -7.75
N GLU A 49 -4.11 -17.34 -7.76
CA GLU A 49 -4.65 -18.69 -7.97
C GLU A 49 -4.65 -19.53 -6.69
N LEU A 50 -4.24 -18.95 -5.54
CA LEU A 50 -4.28 -19.63 -4.25
C LEU A 50 -5.71 -20.07 -3.94
N ASP A 51 -5.86 -21.32 -3.56
CA ASP A 51 -7.11 -21.81 -3.01
C ASP A 51 -7.36 -21.20 -1.62
N ASP A 52 -8.55 -21.45 -1.06
CA ASP A 52 -8.95 -20.86 0.22
C ASP A 52 -8.10 -21.37 1.40
N ALA A 53 -7.51 -22.57 1.30
CA ALA A 53 -6.66 -23.13 2.33
C ALA A 53 -5.26 -22.48 2.28
N GLU A 54 -4.67 -22.38 1.10
CA GLU A 54 -3.38 -21.73 0.86
C GLU A 54 -3.43 -20.24 1.25
N ARG A 55 -4.55 -19.57 0.92
CA ARG A 55 -4.78 -18.17 1.31
C ARG A 55 -4.84 -18.00 2.82
N ARG A 56 -5.54 -18.87 3.54
CA ARG A 56 -5.57 -18.86 5.01
C ARG A 56 -4.20 -19.08 5.63
N VAL A 57 -3.42 -20.00 5.09
CA VAL A 57 -2.03 -20.23 5.54
C VAL A 57 -1.20 -18.97 5.37
N LEU A 58 -1.28 -18.31 4.22
CA LEU A 58 -0.55 -17.07 3.95
C LEU A 58 -0.95 -15.94 4.92
N LEU A 59 -2.26 -15.76 5.15
CA LEU A 59 -2.77 -14.74 6.08
C LEU A 59 -2.34 -15.01 7.53
N ASN A 60 -2.35 -16.28 7.97
CA ASN A 60 -1.84 -16.63 9.29
C ASN A 60 -0.35 -16.33 9.44
N ARG A 61 0.45 -16.64 8.43
CA ARG A 61 1.89 -16.30 8.42
C ARG A 61 2.15 -14.80 8.40
N LEU A 62 1.28 -13.99 7.78
CA LEU A 62 1.35 -12.54 7.86
C LEU A 62 1.08 -12.03 9.28
N ASN A 63 0.18 -12.69 10.01
CA ASN A 63 -0.06 -12.35 11.41
C ASN A 63 1.17 -12.61 12.29
N ASP A 64 1.97 -13.64 11.99
CA ASP A 64 3.19 -13.92 12.75
C ASP A 64 4.22 -12.77 12.64
N LEU A 65 4.21 -12.04 11.53
CA LEU A 65 5.07 -10.86 11.34
C LEU A 65 4.69 -9.67 12.23
N HIS A 66 3.47 -9.63 12.73
CA HIS A 66 2.98 -8.52 13.55
C HIS A 66 3.76 -8.35 14.85
N GLU A 67 4.27 -9.45 15.43
CA GLU A 67 5.03 -9.38 16.69
C GLU A 67 6.39 -8.68 16.56
N SER A 68 6.96 -8.70 15.35
CA SER A 68 8.31 -8.18 15.07
C SER A 68 8.35 -6.89 14.24
N ASN A 69 7.18 -6.37 13.83
CA ASN A 69 7.10 -5.18 12.97
C ASN A 69 6.06 -4.18 13.48
N ASP A 70 6.39 -2.89 13.47
CA ASP A 70 5.46 -1.82 13.84
C ASP A 70 4.39 -1.58 12.75
N VAL A 71 4.75 -1.80 11.49
CA VAL A 71 3.85 -1.63 10.32
C VAL A 71 4.17 -2.69 9.27
N ILE A 72 3.14 -3.34 8.76
CA ILE A 72 3.20 -4.22 7.59
C ILE A 72 2.43 -3.55 6.46
N MET A 73 3.13 -3.23 5.36
CA MET A 73 2.51 -2.63 4.18
C MET A 73 2.44 -3.65 3.05
N ILE A 74 1.24 -3.92 2.56
CA ILE A 74 1.01 -4.88 1.48
C ILE A 74 0.72 -4.11 0.19
N ASP A 75 1.62 -4.22 -0.79
CA ASP A 75 1.44 -3.66 -2.14
C ASP A 75 0.63 -4.66 -2.98
N THR A 76 -0.64 -4.37 -3.21
CA THR A 76 -1.53 -5.22 -4.00
C THR A 76 -1.54 -4.83 -5.47
N SER A 77 -1.89 -5.76 -6.35
CA SER A 77 -2.22 -5.44 -7.73
C SER A 77 -3.48 -4.57 -7.81
N ALA A 78 -3.63 -3.85 -8.92
CA ALA A 78 -4.87 -3.14 -9.21
C ALA A 78 -6.04 -4.11 -9.43
N GLY A 79 -7.26 -3.67 -9.09
CA GLY A 79 -8.50 -4.41 -9.31
C GLY A 79 -9.11 -4.99 -8.05
N LEU A 80 -10.09 -5.89 -8.24
CA LEU A 80 -10.95 -6.47 -7.19
C LEU A 80 -10.87 -8.00 -7.17
N GLY A 81 -9.73 -8.54 -7.61
CA GLY A 81 -9.52 -9.99 -7.62
C GLY A 81 -9.54 -10.61 -6.21
N PRO A 82 -9.80 -11.94 -6.11
CA PRO A 82 -9.93 -12.63 -4.81
C PRO A 82 -8.73 -12.45 -3.89
N SER A 83 -7.52 -12.40 -4.43
CA SER A 83 -6.31 -12.16 -3.64
C SER A 83 -6.25 -10.74 -3.07
N VAL A 84 -6.65 -9.73 -3.85
CA VAL A 84 -6.68 -8.33 -3.41
C VAL A 84 -7.68 -8.17 -2.27
N THR A 85 -8.90 -8.71 -2.43
CA THR A 85 -9.93 -8.63 -1.40
C THR A 85 -9.54 -9.36 -0.12
N ALA A 86 -8.88 -10.52 -0.22
CA ALA A 86 -8.41 -11.25 0.94
C ALA A 86 -7.37 -10.47 1.77
N PHE A 87 -6.44 -9.78 1.12
CA PHE A 87 -5.49 -8.91 1.81
C PHE A 87 -6.17 -7.69 2.43
N ILE A 88 -7.16 -7.10 1.74
CA ILE A 88 -7.94 -5.99 2.28
C ILE A 88 -8.72 -6.44 3.52
N ASP A 89 -9.35 -7.61 3.48
CA ASP A 89 -10.12 -8.16 4.61
C ASP A 89 -9.25 -8.46 5.84
N ALA A 90 -7.97 -8.76 5.63
CA ALA A 90 -7.01 -9.01 6.71
C ALA A 90 -6.34 -7.73 7.25
N ALA A 91 -6.44 -6.61 6.54
CA ALA A 91 -5.77 -5.38 6.90
C ALA A 91 -6.56 -4.56 7.94
N ASP A 92 -5.87 -3.76 8.75
CA ASP A 92 -6.49 -2.78 9.65
C ASP A 92 -6.87 -1.50 8.89
N ALA A 93 -6.11 -1.17 7.85
CA ALA A 93 -6.30 0.02 7.03
C ALA A 93 -6.06 -0.28 5.55
N CYS A 94 -6.82 0.38 4.67
CA CYS A 94 -6.65 0.31 3.24
C CYS A 94 -6.41 1.72 2.67
N LEU A 95 -5.24 1.90 2.07
CA LEU A 95 -4.85 3.15 1.43
C LEU A 95 -5.19 3.08 -0.06
N ILE A 96 -6.19 3.85 -0.46
CA ILE A 96 -6.62 3.93 -1.85
C ILE A 96 -5.81 5.01 -2.55
N VAL A 97 -5.04 4.62 -3.56
CA VAL A 97 -4.21 5.55 -4.33
C VAL A 97 -4.90 5.89 -5.64
N ALA A 98 -5.22 7.17 -5.84
CA ALA A 98 -5.79 7.67 -7.09
C ALA A 98 -4.89 8.72 -7.73
N THR A 99 -4.98 8.87 -9.04
CA THR A 99 -4.36 9.96 -9.81
C THR A 99 -5.45 10.90 -10.32
N PRO A 100 -5.11 12.11 -10.82
CA PRO A 100 -6.08 13.02 -11.44
C PRO A 100 -6.75 12.49 -12.71
N GLU A 101 -6.33 11.34 -13.22
CA GLU A 101 -6.90 10.72 -14.42
C GLU A 101 -8.32 10.20 -14.17
N PRO A 102 -9.27 10.45 -15.09
CA PRO A 102 -10.67 10.06 -14.91
C PRO A 102 -10.88 8.55 -14.64
N THR A 103 -10.07 7.70 -15.28
CA THR A 103 -10.10 6.23 -15.08
C THR A 103 -9.70 5.86 -13.67
N SER A 104 -8.62 6.44 -13.16
CA SER A 104 -8.15 6.20 -11.80
C SER A 104 -9.16 6.65 -10.73
N ILE A 105 -9.86 7.76 -10.97
CA ILE A 105 -10.96 8.23 -10.09
C ILE A 105 -12.13 7.24 -10.10
N ALA A 106 -12.50 6.72 -11.28
CA ALA A 106 -13.56 5.74 -11.41
C ALA A 106 -13.21 4.40 -10.74
N ASP A 107 -11.97 3.93 -10.92
CA ASP A 107 -11.47 2.69 -10.33
C ASP A 107 -11.41 2.78 -8.79
N ALA A 108 -10.95 3.92 -8.26
CA ALA A 108 -10.94 4.18 -6.82
C ALA A 108 -12.37 4.13 -6.24
N TYR A 109 -13.34 4.78 -6.90
CA TYR A 109 -14.73 4.73 -6.48
C TYR A 109 -15.30 3.31 -6.56
N ALA A 110 -15.00 2.55 -7.62
CA ALA A 110 -15.48 1.18 -7.78
C ALA A 110 -14.98 0.27 -6.64
N LEU A 111 -13.70 0.40 -6.24
CA LEU A 111 -13.14 -0.32 -5.11
C LEU A 111 -13.86 0.04 -3.80
N ILE A 112 -14.01 1.33 -3.50
CA ILE A 112 -14.69 1.81 -2.29
C ILE A 112 -16.12 1.28 -2.24
N LYS A 113 -16.84 1.39 -3.35
CA LYS A 113 -18.23 0.90 -3.47
C LYS A 113 -18.32 -0.57 -3.09
N VAL A 114 -17.44 -1.43 -3.64
CA VAL A 114 -17.47 -2.87 -3.33
C VAL A 114 -17.23 -3.11 -1.84
N LEU A 115 -16.25 -2.45 -1.24
CA LEU A 115 -15.92 -2.63 0.18
C LEU A 115 -17.07 -2.19 1.09
N VAL A 116 -17.63 -1.00 0.84
CA VAL A 116 -18.72 -0.45 1.66
C VAL A 116 -20.02 -1.24 1.45
N THR A 117 -20.33 -1.68 0.22
CA THR A 117 -21.52 -2.50 -0.06
C THR A 117 -21.43 -3.85 0.67
N ARG A 118 -20.27 -4.51 0.67
CA ARG A 118 -20.07 -5.76 1.42
C ARG A 118 -20.35 -5.59 2.91
N GLN A 119 -19.92 -4.48 3.51
CA GLN A 119 -20.20 -4.19 4.92
C GLN A 119 -21.69 -3.99 5.19
N HIS A 120 -22.44 -3.44 4.24
CA HIS A 120 -23.90 -3.28 4.38
C HIS A 120 -24.65 -4.62 4.22
N GLU A 121 -24.17 -5.50 3.35
CA GLU A 121 -24.77 -6.82 3.10
C GLU A 121 -24.44 -7.83 4.19
N ASP A 122 -23.25 -7.75 4.77
CA ASP A 122 -22.76 -8.58 5.87
C ASP A 122 -22.15 -7.67 6.96
N PRO A 123 -22.91 -7.34 8.02
CA PRO A 123 -22.43 -6.51 9.12
C PRO A 123 -21.25 -7.12 9.89
N ASP A 124 -21.04 -8.43 9.79
CA ASP A 124 -19.91 -9.12 10.40
C ASP A 124 -18.67 -9.12 9.49
N ALA A 125 -18.81 -8.68 8.22
CA ALA A 125 -17.68 -8.51 7.32
C ALA A 125 -16.73 -7.43 7.84
N ARG A 126 -15.48 -7.79 8.02
CA ARG A 126 -14.44 -6.82 8.39
C ARG A 126 -14.12 -5.93 7.20
N VAL A 127 -14.32 -4.63 7.35
CA VAL A 127 -13.86 -3.62 6.40
C VAL A 127 -12.79 -2.77 7.08
N PRO A 128 -11.60 -2.66 6.50
CA PRO A 128 -10.55 -1.84 7.06
C PRO A 128 -10.94 -0.37 7.05
N THR A 129 -10.29 0.44 7.86
CA THR A 129 -10.42 1.90 7.75
C THR A 129 -9.89 2.36 6.39
N LEU A 130 -10.70 3.14 5.65
CA LEU A 130 -10.34 3.59 4.30
C LEU A 130 -9.80 5.01 4.32
N ALA A 131 -8.73 5.26 3.55
CA ALA A 131 -8.25 6.61 3.30
C ALA A 131 -7.73 6.77 1.87
N LEU A 132 -7.80 7.99 1.35
CA LEU A 132 -7.34 8.34 0.01
C LEU A 132 -5.96 8.99 0.05
N ILE A 133 -5.13 8.60 -0.90
CA ILE A 133 -3.90 9.28 -1.29
C ILE A 133 -4.04 9.71 -2.73
N VAL A 134 -3.78 10.98 -3.03
CA VAL A 134 -3.75 11.45 -4.42
C VAL A 134 -2.31 11.51 -4.91
N ASN A 135 -1.99 10.66 -5.87
CA ASN A 135 -0.66 10.59 -6.48
C ASN A 135 -0.60 11.36 -7.81
N GLN A 136 0.56 11.86 -8.17
CA GLN A 136 0.84 12.56 -9.40
C GLN A 136 0.03 13.85 -9.62
N ALA A 137 -0.45 14.47 -8.57
CA ALA A 137 -1.09 15.79 -8.67
C ALA A 137 -0.09 16.88 -9.11
N VAL A 138 -0.58 17.87 -9.83
CA VAL A 138 0.26 19.04 -10.19
C VAL A 138 0.49 19.92 -8.97
N ASN A 139 -0.53 20.03 -8.11
CA ASN A 139 -0.50 20.83 -6.89
C ASN A 139 -1.61 20.39 -5.93
N GLU A 140 -1.64 20.97 -4.74
CA GLU A 140 -2.64 20.70 -3.71
C GLU A 140 -4.08 20.96 -4.17
N LYS A 141 -4.32 22.02 -4.95
CA LYS A 141 -5.65 22.35 -5.46
C LYS A 141 -6.21 21.23 -6.34
N GLU A 142 -5.38 20.65 -7.19
CA GLU A 142 -5.78 19.52 -8.03
C GLU A 142 -6.04 18.29 -7.17
N ALA A 143 -5.19 18.00 -6.18
CA ALA A 143 -5.39 16.89 -5.25
C ALA A 143 -6.73 17.03 -4.49
N ASN A 144 -7.03 18.22 -3.98
CA ASN A 144 -8.29 18.53 -3.32
C ASN A 144 -9.50 18.39 -4.26
N THR A 145 -9.34 18.70 -5.55
CA THR A 145 -10.38 18.50 -6.57
C THR A 145 -10.65 17.02 -6.80
N VAL A 146 -9.61 16.18 -6.87
CA VAL A 146 -9.74 14.72 -7.00
C VAL A 146 -10.45 14.15 -5.77
N HIS A 147 -9.99 14.52 -4.58
CA HIS A 147 -10.62 14.10 -3.32
C HIS A 147 -12.10 14.47 -3.27
N ALA A 148 -12.44 15.73 -3.55
CA ALA A 148 -13.83 16.19 -3.52
C ALA A 148 -14.74 15.43 -4.50
N ARG A 149 -14.22 15.02 -5.66
CA ARG A 149 -14.98 14.21 -6.63
C ARG A 149 -15.25 12.80 -6.09
N ILE A 150 -14.23 12.13 -5.54
CA ILE A 150 -14.37 10.76 -5.02
C ILE A 150 -15.21 10.78 -3.75
N SER A 151 -14.87 11.61 -2.76
CA SER A 151 -15.58 11.70 -1.49
C SER A 151 -17.04 12.12 -1.68
N GLY A 152 -17.32 13.11 -2.54
CA GLY A 152 -18.68 13.56 -2.79
C GLY A 152 -19.58 12.48 -3.41
N VAL A 153 -19.03 11.57 -4.21
CA VAL A 153 -19.79 10.42 -4.74
C VAL A 153 -19.95 9.35 -3.65
N CYS A 154 -18.93 9.09 -2.85
CA CYS A 154 -19.00 8.17 -1.72
C CYS A 154 -20.04 8.63 -0.69
N ASP A 155 -20.01 9.89 -0.29
CA ASP A 155 -20.97 10.46 0.66
C ASP A 155 -22.40 10.35 0.14
N ARG A 156 -22.61 10.72 -1.11
CA ARG A 156 -23.95 10.76 -1.73
C ARG A 156 -24.58 9.38 -1.92
N PHE A 157 -23.80 8.38 -2.34
CA PHE A 157 -24.35 7.08 -2.76
C PHE A 157 -24.05 5.95 -1.80
N LEU A 158 -23.05 6.10 -0.93
CA LEU A 158 -22.63 5.06 0.01
C LEU A 158 -22.78 5.50 1.48
N GLY A 159 -23.05 6.78 1.73
CA GLY A 159 -23.07 7.32 3.09
C GLY A 159 -21.73 7.18 3.83
N HIS A 160 -20.63 7.09 3.10
CA HIS A 160 -19.31 6.79 3.64
C HIS A 160 -18.36 7.95 3.39
N GLY A 161 -17.90 8.60 4.45
CA GLY A 161 -16.88 9.63 4.38
C GLY A 161 -15.51 9.02 4.06
N LEU A 162 -14.78 9.63 3.11
CA LEU A 162 -13.44 9.19 2.73
C LEU A 162 -12.43 10.28 3.05
N PRO A 163 -11.60 10.15 4.12
CA PRO A 163 -10.55 11.10 4.40
C PRO A 163 -9.42 11.02 3.36
N MET A 164 -8.82 12.15 3.02
CA MET A 164 -7.55 12.21 2.28
C MET A 164 -6.43 12.46 3.29
N ILE A 165 -5.48 11.54 3.37
CA ILE A 165 -4.34 11.66 4.29
C ILE A 165 -3.15 12.40 3.68
N GLY A 166 -3.14 12.59 2.37
CA GLY A 166 -2.12 13.38 1.70
C GLY A 166 -2.11 13.21 0.19
N TYR A 167 -1.15 13.89 -0.43
CA TYR A 167 -0.94 13.79 -1.87
C TYR A 167 0.55 13.82 -2.20
N VAL A 168 0.90 13.31 -3.38
CA VAL A 168 2.27 13.34 -3.91
C VAL A 168 2.25 14.01 -5.28
N ARG A 169 3.07 15.05 -5.45
CA ARG A 169 3.17 15.77 -6.71
C ARG A 169 3.89 14.97 -7.79
N LYS A 170 3.46 15.17 -9.02
CA LYS A 170 4.16 14.67 -10.19
C LYS A 170 5.56 15.29 -10.27
N ASP A 171 6.59 14.43 -10.26
CA ASP A 171 7.98 14.85 -10.23
C ASP A 171 8.84 14.01 -11.19
N LYS A 172 9.59 14.69 -12.08
CA LYS A 172 10.49 14.01 -13.03
C LYS A 172 11.62 13.23 -12.34
N LYS A 173 11.94 13.58 -11.09
CA LYS A 173 12.96 12.89 -10.30
C LYS A 173 12.52 11.46 -9.95
N VAL A 174 11.22 11.22 -9.76
CA VAL A 174 10.67 9.88 -9.56
C VAL A 174 10.95 9.00 -10.78
N VAL A 175 10.68 9.50 -11.99
CA VAL A 175 10.95 8.76 -13.24
C VAL A 175 12.45 8.43 -13.38
N LYS A 176 13.33 9.39 -13.02
CA LYS A 176 14.79 9.16 -13.03
C LYS A 176 15.19 8.06 -12.05
N ALA A 177 14.67 8.09 -10.82
CA ALA A 177 14.96 7.11 -9.78
C ALA A 177 14.48 5.69 -10.16
N ILE A 178 13.28 5.58 -10.75
CA ILE A 178 12.76 4.32 -11.30
C ILE A 178 13.73 3.71 -12.32
N LYS A 179 14.24 4.51 -13.27
CA LYS A 179 15.23 4.06 -14.26
C LYS A 179 16.55 3.65 -13.64
N ALA A 180 16.93 4.30 -12.53
CA ALA A 180 18.13 3.96 -11.76
C ALA A 180 17.91 2.78 -10.79
N ARG A 181 16.68 2.24 -10.68
CA ARG A 181 16.31 1.20 -9.71
C ARG A 181 16.70 1.56 -8.28
N THR A 182 16.47 2.80 -7.90
CA THR A 182 16.77 3.33 -6.57
C THR A 182 15.54 4.08 -6.06
N PRO A 183 15.14 3.90 -4.80
CA PRO A 183 14.03 4.66 -4.23
C PRO A 183 14.27 6.17 -4.37
N TYR A 184 13.28 6.90 -4.88
CA TYR A 184 13.45 8.33 -5.19
C TYR A 184 13.71 9.20 -3.95
N MET A 185 13.26 8.77 -2.78
CA MET A 185 13.56 9.46 -1.52
C MET A 185 15.06 9.39 -1.17
N ILE A 186 15.76 8.35 -1.63
CA ILE A 186 17.22 8.20 -1.48
C ILE A 186 17.94 8.95 -2.59
N GLU A 187 17.53 8.74 -3.85
CA GLU A 187 18.17 9.35 -5.04
C GLU A 187 17.99 10.88 -5.08
N SER A 188 16.83 11.37 -4.63
CA SER A 188 16.48 12.80 -4.70
C SER A 188 15.72 13.27 -3.46
N PRO A 189 16.34 13.25 -2.26
CA PRO A 189 15.65 13.49 -0.98
C PRO A 189 15.06 14.91 -0.86
N LYS A 190 15.55 15.85 -1.64
CA LYS A 190 15.07 17.25 -1.65
C LYS A 190 14.05 17.53 -2.76
N SER A 191 13.62 16.53 -3.50
CA SER A 191 12.59 16.68 -4.54
C SER A 191 11.22 17.01 -3.94
N SER A 192 10.29 17.55 -4.75
CA SER A 192 8.94 17.82 -4.30
C SER A 192 8.22 16.52 -3.88
N ALA A 193 8.33 15.48 -4.68
CA ALA A 193 7.73 14.20 -4.36
C ALA A 193 8.30 13.59 -3.07
N SER A 194 9.60 13.76 -2.79
CA SER A 194 10.22 13.25 -1.56
C SER A 194 9.75 13.99 -0.31
N ARG A 195 9.54 15.30 -0.42
CA ARG A 195 8.95 16.09 0.69
C ARG A 195 7.50 15.70 0.93
N ASP A 196 6.71 15.62 -0.14
CA ASP A 196 5.31 15.22 -0.06
C ASP A 196 5.16 13.82 0.56
N MET A 197 6.04 12.88 0.19
CA MET A 197 6.04 11.54 0.76
C MET A 197 6.42 11.52 2.25
N ALA A 198 7.34 12.38 2.68
CA ALA A 198 7.68 12.51 4.09
C ALA A 198 6.51 13.08 4.92
N GLU A 199 5.82 14.09 4.39
CA GLU A 199 4.61 14.65 4.99
C GLU A 199 3.47 13.62 5.03
N LEU A 200 3.27 12.88 3.93
CA LEU A 200 2.30 11.79 3.85
C LEU A 200 2.59 10.70 4.88
N ALA A 201 3.86 10.31 5.05
CA ALA A 201 4.25 9.30 6.03
C ALA A 201 3.93 9.76 7.47
N ALA A 202 4.18 11.03 7.79
CA ALA A 202 3.80 11.60 9.10
C ALA A 202 2.27 11.57 9.30
N SER A 203 1.51 12.02 8.30
CA SER A 203 0.04 11.98 8.35
C SER A 203 -0.51 10.55 8.47
N LEU A 204 0.14 9.57 7.85
CA LEU A 204 -0.24 8.17 7.94
C LEU A 204 -0.03 7.62 9.35
N ILE A 205 1.10 7.92 9.98
CA ILE A 205 1.41 7.53 11.36
C ILE A 205 0.35 8.10 12.32
N ASP A 206 0.03 9.38 12.19
CA ASP A 206 -0.98 10.05 12.99
C ASP A 206 -2.38 9.45 12.76
N TRP A 207 -2.74 9.19 11.51
CA TRP A 207 -4.04 8.62 11.15
C TRP A 207 -4.22 7.17 11.65
N LEU A 208 -3.14 6.38 11.66
CA LEU A 208 -3.14 5.02 12.21
C LEU A 208 -3.06 4.98 13.74
N GLY A 209 -2.82 6.12 14.40
CA GLY A 209 -2.62 6.18 15.84
C GLY A 209 -1.38 5.43 16.32
N ILE A 210 -0.37 5.29 15.46
CA ILE A 210 0.89 4.65 15.81
C ILE A 210 1.69 5.62 16.68
N GLU A 211 1.81 5.32 17.98
CA GLU A 211 2.69 6.08 18.86
C GLU A 211 4.14 5.88 18.40
N GLY A 212 4.74 6.96 17.87
CA GLY A 212 6.11 6.91 17.37
C GLY A 212 7.09 6.49 18.45
N ARG A 213 7.62 5.28 18.39
CA ARG A 213 8.92 5.01 18.99
C ARG A 213 9.91 5.92 18.28
N ALA A 214 10.43 6.94 18.99
CA ALA A 214 11.44 7.85 18.46
C ALA A 214 12.55 7.01 17.80
N THR A 215 12.59 7.03 16.47
CA THR A 215 13.61 6.33 15.70
C THR A 215 14.94 6.97 16.04
N ALA A 216 15.74 6.27 16.84
CA ALA A 216 17.13 6.63 17.03
C ALA A 216 17.78 6.66 15.64
N ALA A 217 18.22 7.83 15.22
CA ALA A 217 18.89 8.03 13.93
C ALA A 217 20.00 6.99 13.78
N PRO A 218 20.13 6.31 12.61
CA PRO A 218 21.18 5.34 12.42
C PRO A 218 22.54 6.03 12.59
N LYS A 219 23.33 5.56 13.55
CA LYS A 219 24.71 6.00 13.74
C LYS A 219 25.47 5.71 12.46
N ARG A 220 25.90 6.79 11.77
CA ARG A 220 26.82 6.67 10.64
C ARG A 220 28.08 5.93 11.10
N ARG A 221 28.36 4.82 10.48
CA ARG A 221 29.68 4.21 10.42
C ARG A 221 30.34 4.55 9.09
#